data_0fc8bb6ed09488eeaa6bc0cf9ca86eb6
#
_entry.id   0fc8bb6ed09488eeaa6bc0cf9ca86eb6
#
_cell.length_a   1.000
_cell.length_b   1.000
_cell.length_c   1.000
_cell.angle_alpha   90.00
_cell.angle_beta   90.00
_cell.angle_gamma   90.00
#
_symmetry.space_group_name_H-M   'P 1'
#
loop_
_entity.id
_entity.type
_entity.pdbx_description
1 polymer ?
#
loop_
_entity_poly.entity_id
_entity_poly.type
_entity_poly.pdbx_seq_one_letter_code
_entity_poly.pdbx_strand_id
1 'polypeptide(L)'
;MLPNGSRILDQLGIFDDLIEGVQPLRKCWFWSGTGELIAEDDGPVEFEMRHGYCSAFMDRQLVLEKLYSKLGDHRGRVLVNKKTVDIENLPDGVRVHCADGSVYEGGLVVGADGVRSTVRQSMWKSMEEHNLQAEVENEKTTMTSEYNCVFGIATATPGLNPGDVHRTYAEGYSFLAIIGSEGRVWWFLFTKMDRKYSHSEIPRFSQKDMDEHVASYLSMPVTGSVPFSEIYERAIFRNMLALEESLYKHWFHDRKVCIGDSVHKMTPNMGQGANSAIENAAMLANYLAKLTKSSSYESEDIRRCLQDWQTTVQPRIGEIWHSACDLTRIEAKATLKGKIFIYLLPYMQTMLLNKQSAVMVTAAKLDCLPPPARSLRGSIPFKDLKQSEGKTDNGRKGMVLGALLVGFVAVGWNWRRLLYRLYN
;
A
#
# COMPACT_ATOMS: atom_id res chain seq x y z
N MET A 1 2.58 8.02 4.42
CA MET A 1 1.39 8.66 3.79
C MET A 1 1.81 9.23 2.45
N LEU A 2 0.96 9.09 1.44
CA LEU A 2 1.16 9.58 0.07
C LEU A 2 -0.08 10.40 -0.35
N PRO A 3 0.01 11.24 -1.41
CA PRO A 3 -1.04 12.20 -1.78
C PRO A 3 -2.45 11.61 -1.91
N ASN A 4 -2.58 10.37 -2.38
CA ASN A 4 -3.87 9.69 -2.53
C ASN A 4 -4.60 9.45 -1.19
N GLY A 5 -3.93 8.94 -0.17
CA GLY A 5 -4.49 8.80 1.18
C GLY A 5 -4.59 10.14 1.90
N SER A 6 -3.56 10.98 1.77
CA SER A 6 -3.50 12.30 2.43
C SER A 6 -4.67 13.21 2.04
N ARG A 7 -5.08 13.19 0.78
CA ARG A 7 -6.22 13.97 0.28
C ARG A 7 -7.53 13.66 1.02
N ILE A 8 -7.79 12.38 1.28
CA ILE A 8 -9.00 11.96 2.01
C ILE A 8 -8.90 12.35 3.48
N LEU A 9 -7.73 12.19 4.09
CA LEU A 9 -7.49 12.61 5.48
C LEU A 9 -7.58 14.12 5.65
N ASP A 10 -7.21 14.90 4.63
CA ASP A 10 -7.40 16.35 4.59
C ASP A 10 -8.88 16.73 4.50
N GLN A 11 -9.69 16.05 3.68
CA GLN A 11 -11.14 16.21 3.67
C GLN A 11 -11.78 15.94 5.05
N LEU A 12 -11.24 14.96 5.79
CA LEU A 12 -11.67 14.66 7.15
C LEU A 12 -11.13 15.64 8.19
N GLY A 13 -10.29 16.60 7.78
CA GLY A 13 -9.73 17.64 8.65
C GLY A 13 -8.73 17.10 9.68
N ILE A 14 -7.98 16.03 9.35
CA ILE A 14 -6.97 15.43 10.23
C ILE A 14 -5.56 15.47 9.64
N PHE A 15 -5.39 15.90 8.39
CA PHE A 15 -4.08 15.86 7.73
C PHE A 15 -3.07 16.78 8.42
N ASP A 16 -3.45 18.00 8.76
CA ASP A 16 -2.57 18.95 9.44
C ASP A 16 -2.13 18.43 10.82
N ASP A 17 -3.06 17.85 11.58
CA ASP A 17 -2.78 17.21 12.87
C ASP A 17 -1.84 16.01 12.75
N LEU A 18 -1.86 15.31 11.60
CA LEU A 18 -1.00 14.15 11.34
C LEU A 18 0.43 14.55 10.97
N ILE A 19 0.60 15.64 10.24
CA ILE A 19 1.93 16.08 9.82
C ILE A 19 2.60 17.02 10.83
N GLU A 20 1.87 17.49 11.84
CA GLU A 20 2.44 18.26 12.94
C GLU A 20 3.49 17.42 13.67
N GLY A 21 4.74 17.92 13.71
CA GLY A 21 5.87 17.21 14.31
C GLY A 21 6.42 16.02 13.50
N VAL A 22 5.85 15.72 12.35
CA VAL A 22 6.39 14.70 11.44
C VAL A 22 7.36 15.33 10.44
N GLN A 23 8.52 14.71 10.27
CA GLN A 23 9.49 15.12 9.25
C GLN A 23 9.01 14.71 7.86
N PRO A 24 8.68 15.63 6.94
CA PRO A 24 8.41 15.30 5.55
C PRO A 24 9.64 14.68 4.89
N LEU A 25 9.41 13.71 4.03
CA LEU A 25 10.48 13.13 3.23
C LEU A 25 10.95 14.14 2.18
N ARG A 26 12.26 14.20 1.97
CA ARG A 26 12.89 15.21 1.10
C ARG A 26 13.71 14.59 -0.01
N LYS A 27 14.53 13.58 0.33
CA LYS A 27 15.50 13.02 -0.60
C LYS A 27 15.49 11.50 -0.59
N CYS A 28 15.61 10.91 -1.77
CA CYS A 28 15.77 9.48 -1.95
C CYS A 28 17.21 9.19 -2.39
N TRP A 29 17.84 8.22 -1.74
CA TRP A 29 19.17 7.71 -2.04
C TRP A 29 19.07 6.25 -2.45
N PHE A 30 19.70 5.91 -3.55
CA PHE A 30 19.66 4.56 -4.11
C PHE A 30 21.07 3.96 -4.13
N TRP A 31 21.27 2.88 -3.39
CA TRP A 31 22.56 2.25 -3.15
C TRP A 31 22.63 0.86 -3.78
N SER A 32 23.83 0.45 -4.19
CA SER A 32 24.10 -0.94 -4.49
C SER A 32 24.28 -1.76 -3.21
N GLY A 33 24.21 -3.10 -3.31
CA GLY A 33 24.52 -3.99 -2.18
C GLY A 33 25.98 -3.92 -1.71
N THR A 34 26.86 -3.22 -2.45
CA THR A 34 28.25 -2.95 -2.08
C THR A 34 28.43 -1.58 -1.42
N GLY A 35 27.35 -0.79 -1.27
CA GLY A 35 27.40 0.54 -0.69
C GLY A 35 27.77 1.66 -1.70
N GLU A 36 27.83 1.37 -3.00
CA GLU A 36 28.05 2.39 -4.02
C GLU A 36 26.76 3.15 -4.29
N LEU A 37 26.85 4.48 -4.45
CA LEU A 37 25.70 5.31 -4.84
C LEU A 37 25.35 5.05 -6.30
N ILE A 38 24.12 4.61 -6.55
CA ILE A 38 23.56 4.39 -7.89
C ILE A 38 22.93 5.68 -8.40
N ALA A 39 22.09 6.32 -7.57
CA ALA A 39 21.37 7.54 -7.88
C ALA A 39 20.88 8.24 -6.63
N GLU A 40 20.48 9.49 -6.78
CA GLU A 40 19.74 10.26 -5.77
C GLU A 40 18.68 11.11 -6.46
N ASP A 41 17.58 11.41 -5.78
CA ASP A 41 16.56 12.33 -6.29
C ASP A 41 15.80 13.05 -5.16
N ASP A 42 15.18 14.16 -5.52
CA ASP A 42 14.29 14.95 -4.68
C ASP A 42 12.80 14.54 -4.94
N GLY A 43 12.56 13.30 -5.33
CA GLY A 43 11.24 12.78 -5.67
C GLY A 43 10.14 13.10 -4.65
N PRO A 44 10.36 12.99 -3.33
CA PRO A 44 9.36 13.38 -2.34
C PRO A 44 8.97 14.86 -2.40
N VAL A 45 9.92 15.78 -2.65
CA VAL A 45 9.67 17.22 -2.80
C VAL A 45 8.90 17.49 -4.10
N GLU A 46 9.31 16.84 -5.19
CA GLU A 46 8.61 16.91 -6.47
C GLU A 46 7.16 16.42 -6.35
N PHE A 47 6.90 15.37 -5.56
CA PHE A 47 5.54 14.89 -5.28
C PHE A 47 4.68 15.92 -4.55
N GLU A 48 5.27 16.60 -3.56
CA GLU A 48 4.60 17.68 -2.82
C GLU A 48 4.25 18.84 -3.76
N MET A 49 5.19 19.28 -4.60
CA MET A 49 4.96 20.34 -5.58
C MET A 49 3.89 19.96 -6.61
N ARG A 50 3.84 18.70 -7.03
CA ARG A 50 2.89 18.20 -8.02
C ARG A 50 1.48 18.04 -7.50
N HIS A 51 1.31 17.58 -6.27
CA HIS A 51 0.02 17.14 -5.74
C HIS A 51 -0.46 17.92 -4.50
N GLY A 52 0.35 18.83 -3.96
CA GLY A 52 0.03 19.65 -2.79
C GLY A 52 0.16 18.93 -1.45
N TYR A 53 0.65 17.68 -1.42
CA TYR A 53 0.80 16.87 -0.21
C TYR A 53 2.21 16.31 -0.12
N CYS A 54 2.87 16.53 1.02
CA CYS A 54 4.17 15.93 1.28
C CYS A 54 4.05 14.40 1.42
N SER A 55 5.11 13.70 1.05
CA SER A 55 5.30 12.31 1.43
C SER A 55 5.83 12.27 2.86
N ALA A 56 5.20 11.47 3.73
CA ALA A 56 5.57 11.38 5.13
C ALA A 56 5.51 9.93 5.63
N PHE A 57 6.41 9.58 6.53
CA PHE A 57 6.38 8.32 7.25
C PHE A 57 6.15 8.59 8.74
N MET A 58 5.26 7.84 9.37
CA MET A 58 4.86 8.07 10.76
C MET A 58 4.40 6.78 11.40
N ASP A 59 4.37 6.76 12.73
CA ASP A 59 3.88 5.63 13.49
C ASP A 59 2.39 5.38 13.21
N ARG A 60 2.03 4.12 13.01
CA ARG A 60 0.63 3.71 12.81
C ARG A 60 -0.27 4.13 13.96
N GLN A 61 0.26 4.10 15.19
CA GLN A 61 -0.45 4.49 16.41
C GLN A 61 -0.93 5.94 16.32
N LEU A 62 -0.06 6.86 15.89
CA LEU A 62 -0.40 8.27 15.70
C LEU A 62 -1.61 8.45 14.78
N VAL A 63 -1.61 7.75 13.64
CA VAL A 63 -2.72 7.82 12.68
C VAL A 63 -4.04 7.36 13.30
N LEU A 64 -4.01 6.24 14.05
CA LEU A 64 -5.20 5.69 14.72
C LEU A 64 -5.72 6.63 15.80
N GLU A 65 -4.84 7.23 16.60
CA GLU A 65 -5.21 8.19 17.66
C GLU A 65 -5.87 9.45 17.07
N LYS A 66 -5.31 9.99 15.98
CA LYS A 66 -5.89 11.16 15.31
C LYS A 66 -7.24 10.84 14.66
N LEU A 67 -7.38 9.69 14.00
CA LEU A 67 -8.66 9.19 13.49
C LEU A 67 -9.70 9.03 14.61
N TYR A 68 -9.32 8.38 15.71
CA TYR A 68 -10.20 8.19 16.86
C TYR A 68 -10.59 9.52 17.51
N SER A 69 -9.66 10.46 17.67
CA SER A 69 -9.96 11.78 18.24
C SER A 69 -11.00 12.53 17.43
N LYS A 70 -11.01 12.37 16.11
CA LYS A 70 -11.92 13.06 15.20
C LYS A 70 -13.36 12.52 15.24
N LEU A 71 -13.58 11.36 15.81
CA LEU A 71 -14.92 10.80 15.99
C LEU A 71 -15.79 11.62 16.96
N GLY A 72 -15.21 12.46 17.81
CA GLY A 72 -15.95 13.29 18.76
C GLY A 72 -16.97 12.48 19.58
N ASP A 73 -18.24 12.87 19.56
CA ASP A 73 -19.33 12.19 20.28
C ASP A 73 -19.62 10.77 19.76
N HIS A 74 -19.11 10.41 18.57
CA HIS A 74 -19.28 9.06 18.02
C HIS A 74 -18.26 8.04 18.53
N ARG A 75 -17.31 8.42 19.40
CA ARG A 75 -16.32 7.49 19.99
C ARG A 75 -16.95 6.29 20.67
N GLY A 76 -18.11 6.46 21.29
CA GLY A 76 -18.87 5.37 21.93
C GLY A 76 -19.34 4.27 20.95
N ARG A 77 -19.27 4.50 19.63
CA ARG A 77 -19.54 3.46 18.62
C ARG A 77 -18.32 2.59 18.32
N VAL A 78 -17.13 2.96 18.80
CA VAL A 78 -15.92 2.13 18.68
C VAL A 78 -15.86 1.20 19.87
N LEU A 79 -16.13 -0.08 19.64
CA LEU A 79 -16.15 -1.11 20.65
C LEU A 79 -14.85 -1.91 20.55
N VAL A 80 -14.05 -1.88 21.63
CA VAL A 80 -12.83 -2.67 21.77
C VAL A 80 -13.11 -4.03 22.38
N ASN A 81 -12.18 -4.98 22.23
CA ASN A 81 -12.30 -6.35 22.75
C ASN A 81 -13.50 -7.13 22.17
N LYS A 82 -13.98 -6.74 20.99
CA LYS A 82 -15.08 -7.39 20.26
C LYS A 82 -14.53 -8.21 19.10
N LYS A 83 -13.85 -9.32 19.43
CA LYS A 83 -13.33 -10.24 18.42
C LYS A 83 -14.50 -10.97 17.75
N THR A 84 -14.73 -10.70 16.47
CA THR A 84 -15.71 -11.43 15.64
C THR A 84 -15.27 -12.89 15.49
N VAL A 85 -16.19 -13.82 15.71
CA VAL A 85 -15.95 -15.27 15.59
C VAL A 85 -16.85 -15.92 14.55
N ASP A 86 -18.05 -15.39 14.30
CA ASP A 86 -18.97 -15.89 13.29
C ASP A 86 -19.89 -14.78 12.77
N ILE A 87 -20.42 -14.95 11.55
CA ILE A 87 -21.34 -14.01 10.91
C ILE A 87 -22.45 -14.80 10.22
N GLU A 88 -23.66 -14.60 10.71
CA GLU A 88 -24.89 -15.21 10.19
C GLU A 88 -25.59 -14.28 9.20
N ASN A 89 -26.08 -14.83 8.07
CA ASN A 89 -26.97 -14.11 7.19
C ASN A 89 -28.39 -14.13 7.76
N LEU A 90 -29.03 -12.96 7.80
CA LEU A 90 -30.46 -12.79 8.10
C LEU A 90 -31.20 -12.45 6.81
N PRO A 91 -32.54 -12.60 6.76
CA PRO A 91 -33.32 -12.21 5.58
C PRO A 91 -33.06 -10.78 5.12
N ASP A 92 -32.99 -9.83 6.08
CA ASP A 92 -32.80 -8.41 5.78
C ASP A 92 -31.53 -7.80 6.38
N GLY A 93 -30.55 -8.63 6.77
CA GLY A 93 -29.35 -8.15 7.42
C GLY A 93 -28.28 -9.19 7.65
N VAL A 94 -27.40 -8.89 8.58
CA VAL A 94 -26.37 -9.79 9.09
C VAL A 94 -26.32 -9.72 10.61
N ARG A 95 -25.94 -10.83 11.25
CA ARG A 95 -25.69 -10.91 12.68
C ARG A 95 -24.25 -11.31 12.91
N VAL A 96 -23.54 -10.50 13.70
CA VAL A 96 -22.12 -10.69 14.03
C VAL A 96 -22.01 -11.19 15.47
N HIS A 97 -21.39 -12.35 15.65
CA HIS A 97 -21.14 -12.97 16.94
C HIS A 97 -19.69 -12.68 17.39
N CYS A 98 -19.53 -12.23 18.61
CA CYS A 98 -18.23 -11.94 19.22
C CYS A 98 -17.83 -13.01 20.24
N ALA A 99 -16.51 -13.15 20.45
CA ALA A 99 -15.94 -14.15 21.36
C ALA A 99 -16.35 -13.97 22.83
N ASP A 100 -16.77 -12.75 23.21
CA ASP A 100 -17.28 -12.44 24.57
C ASP A 100 -18.78 -12.73 24.74
N GLY A 101 -19.41 -13.34 23.74
CA GLY A 101 -20.83 -13.67 23.71
C GLY A 101 -21.73 -12.51 23.28
N SER A 102 -21.21 -11.31 23.05
CA SER A 102 -22.01 -10.21 22.51
C SER A 102 -22.38 -10.44 21.04
N VAL A 103 -23.54 -9.92 20.65
CA VAL A 103 -24.10 -10.06 19.31
C VAL A 103 -24.54 -8.70 18.79
N TYR A 104 -24.24 -8.44 17.52
CA TYR A 104 -24.61 -7.18 16.84
C TYR A 104 -25.31 -7.49 15.52
N GLU A 105 -26.35 -6.72 15.20
CA GLU A 105 -27.08 -6.83 13.94
C GLU A 105 -26.93 -5.55 13.11
N GLY A 106 -26.93 -5.71 11.80
CA GLY A 106 -26.82 -4.61 10.87
C GLY A 106 -27.29 -4.97 9.46
N GLY A 107 -27.51 -3.97 8.64
CA GLY A 107 -27.89 -4.17 7.23
C GLY A 107 -26.75 -4.67 6.35
N LEU A 108 -25.49 -4.47 6.77
CA LEU A 108 -24.26 -4.81 6.05
C LEU A 108 -23.13 -4.99 7.05
N VAL A 109 -22.22 -5.93 6.82
CA VAL A 109 -20.93 -6.04 7.54
C VAL A 109 -19.77 -5.69 6.61
N VAL A 110 -18.87 -4.84 7.12
CA VAL A 110 -17.65 -4.43 6.41
C VAL A 110 -16.44 -5.04 7.11
N GLY A 111 -15.76 -5.97 6.44
CA GLY A 111 -14.53 -6.60 6.89
C GLY A 111 -13.31 -5.74 6.55
N ALA A 112 -12.80 -4.98 7.53
CA ALA A 112 -11.51 -4.30 7.48
C ALA A 112 -10.50 -4.98 8.42
N ASP A 113 -10.64 -6.28 8.62
CA ASP A 113 -10.02 -7.13 9.64
C ASP A 113 -8.71 -7.80 9.16
N GLY A 114 -8.16 -7.29 8.05
CA GLY A 114 -6.82 -7.56 7.58
C GLY A 114 -6.65 -8.92 6.89
N VAL A 115 -5.40 -9.30 6.71
CA VAL A 115 -4.99 -10.45 5.87
C VAL A 115 -5.64 -11.79 6.26
N ARG A 116 -5.99 -11.97 7.53
CA ARG A 116 -6.64 -13.17 8.07
C ARG A 116 -8.12 -12.95 8.39
N SER A 117 -8.79 -12.19 7.53
CA SER A 117 -10.16 -11.73 7.69
C SER A 117 -11.16 -12.85 8.03
N THR A 118 -11.86 -12.68 9.15
CA THR A 118 -13.01 -13.52 9.55
C THR A 118 -14.22 -13.23 8.66
N VAL A 119 -14.41 -11.96 8.26
CA VAL A 119 -15.51 -11.57 7.35
C VAL A 119 -15.34 -12.24 5.99
N ARG A 120 -14.12 -12.26 5.43
CA ARG A 120 -13.85 -12.98 4.16
C ARG A 120 -14.11 -14.48 4.29
N GLN A 121 -13.70 -15.12 5.39
CA GLN A 121 -13.99 -16.54 5.61
C GLN A 121 -15.49 -16.82 5.68
N SER A 122 -16.26 -15.97 6.36
CA SER A 122 -17.72 -16.06 6.39
C SER A 122 -18.35 -15.79 5.02
N MET A 123 -17.78 -14.90 4.23
CA MET A 123 -18.17 -14.64 2.84
C MET A 123 -17.98 -15.91 1.98
N TRP A 124 -16.82 -16.55 2.07
CA TRP A 124 -16.56 -17.81 1.36
C TRP A 124 -17.53 -18.92 1.74
N LYS A 125 -17.85 -19.07 3.04
CA LYS A 125 -18.86 -20.03 3.50
C LYS A 125 -20.22 -19.79 2.83
N SER A 126 -20.67 -18.52 2.76
CA SER A 126 -21.91 -18.18 2.04
C SER A 126 -21.82 -18.46 0.55
N MET A 127 -20.66 -18.23 -0.08
CA MET A 127 -20.45 -18.59 -1.49
C MET A 127 -20.54 -20.10 -1.72
N GLU A 128 -19.99 -20.93 -0.82
CA GLU A 128 -20.10 -22.39 -0.89
C GLU A 128 -21.55 -22.86 -0.75
N GLU A 129 -22.33 -22.23 0.14
CA GLU A 129 -23.77 -22.47 0.30
C GLU A 129 -24.57 -22.13 -0.99
N HIS A 130 -24.07 -21.21 -1.81
CA HIS A 130 -24.64 -20.82 -3.10
C HIS A 130 -24.01 -21.57 -4.31
N ASN A 131 -23.38 -22.72 -4.09
CA ASN A 131 -22.75 -23.57 -5.09
C ASN A 131 -21.58 -22.96 -5.86
N LEU A 132 -20.81 -22.06 -5.19
CA LEU A 132 -19.60 -21.42 -5.73
C LEU A 132 -18.30 -22.02 -5.15
N GLN A 133 -18.27 -23.35 -4.91
CA GLN A 133 -17.13 -24.03 -4.30
C GLN A 133 -15.84 -23.88 -5.11
N ALA A 134 -15.93 -23.97 -6.43
CA ALA A 134 -14.75 -23.84 -7.31
C ALA A 134 -14.11 -22.45 -7.23
N GLU A 135 -14.93 -21.40 -7.15
CA GLU A 135 -14.48 -20.04 -6.96
C GLU A 135 -13.79 -19.87 -5.61
N VAL A 136 -14.35 -20.41 -4.55
CA VAL A 136 -13.79 -20.35 -3.19
C VAL A 136 -12.47 -21.09 -3.11
N GLU A 137 -12.32 -22.26 -3.70
CA GLU A 137 -11.05 -22.99 -3.73
C GLU A 137 -9.96 -22.21 -4.47
N ASN A 138 -10.27 -21.54 -5.58
CA ASN A 138 -9.36 -20.62 -6.25
C ASN A 138 -8.98 -19.44 -5.37
N GLU A 139 -9.94 -18.84 -4.64
CA GLU A 139 -9.69 -17.75 -3.70
C GLU A 139 -8.75 -18.17 -2.56
N LYS A 140 -8.96 -19.36 -1.97
CA LYS A 140 -8.12 -19.90 -0.89
C LYS A 140 -6.66 -20.06 -1.29
N THR A 141 -6.36 -20.31 -2.57
CA THR A 141 -4.99 -20.45 -3.09
C THR A 141 -4.34 -19.12 -3.50
N THR A 142 -5.09 -18.01 -3.49
CA THR A 142 -4.61 -16.70 -3.98
C THR A 142 -3.49 -16.13 -3.11
N MET A 143 -3.54 -16.35 -1.78
CA MET A 143 -2.53 -15.80 -0.86
C MET A 143 -1.24 -16.59 -0.98
N THR A 144 -0.16 -15.86 -1.24
CA THR A 144 1.19 -16.43 -1.34
C THR A 144 2.22 -15.54 -0.63
N SER A 145 3.40 -16.08 -0.36
CA SER A 145 4.54 -15.32 0.12
C SER A 145 5.83 -15.85 -0.50
N GLU A 146 6.64 -14.97 -1.04
CA GLU A 146 7.96 -15.28 -1.64
C GLU A 146 9.09 -14.55 -0.91
N TYR A 147 8.76 -13.57 -0.11
CA TYR A 147 9.70 -12.75 0.65
C TYR A 147 9.33 -12.75 2.13
N ASN A 148 10.34 -12.61 2.97
CA ASN A 148 10.15 -12.20 4.36
C ASN A 148 10.65 -10.77 4.56
N CYS A 149 10.31 -10.19 5.69
CA CYS A 149 10.76 -8.87 6.08
C CYS A 149 11.12 -8.87 7.57
N VAL A 150 12.35 -8.50 7.88
CA VAL A 150 12.70 -8.02 9.22
C VAL A 150 12.55 -6.52 9.21
N PHE A 151 11.79 -5.99 10.14
CA PHE A 151 11.56 -4.55 10.22
C PHE A 151 11.63 -4.05 11.66
N GLY A 152 11.95 -2.79 11.81
CA GLY A 152 12.04 -2.22 13.13
C GLY A 152 12.09 -0.70 13.12
N ILE A 153 12.21 -0.19 14.34
CA ILE A 153 12.36 1.23 14.64
C ILE A 153 13.64 1.36 15.46
N ALA A 154 14.52 2.27 15.05
CA ALA A 154 15.74 2.58 15.76
C ALA A 154 15.78 4.07 16.16
N THR A 155 16.59 4.38 17.15
CA THR A 155 16.95 5.75 17.49
C THR A 155 17.87 6.35 16.42
N ALA A 156 18.20 7.63 16.54
CA ALA A 156 19.08 8.32 15.61
C ALA A 156 20.40 7.54 15.39
N THR A 157 20.72 7.34 14.13
CA THR A 157 21.93 6.61 13.69
C THR A 157 22.86 7.59 12.98
N PRO A 158 24.14 7.71 13.40
CA PRO A 158 25.09 8.59 12.74
C PRO A 158 25.20 8.30 11.24
N GLY A 159 25.26 9.35 10.42
CA GLY A 159 25.30 9.22 8.96
C GLY A 159 23.95 9.12 8.26
N LEU A 160 22.82 9.11 9.01
CA LEU A 160 21.47 9.18 8.48
C LEU A 160 20.79 10.50 8.89
N ASN A 161 20.21 11.22 7.94
CA ASN A 161 19.64 12.55 8.18
C ASN A 161 18.10 12.55 8.12
N PRO A 162 17.40 13.31 8.98
CA PRO A 162 15.96 13.47 8.91
C PRO A 162 15.47 13.94 7.54
N GLY A 163 14.45 13.25 7.02
CA GLY A 163 13.88 13.49 5.69
C GLY A 163 14.47 12.64 4.58
N ASP A 164 15.56 11.91 4.85
CA ASP A 164 16.15 10.99 3.88
C ASP A 164 15.42 9.63 3.82
N VAL A 165 15.42 9.06 2.63
CA VAL A 165 14.99 7.67 2.34
C VAL A 165 16.15 6.96 1.66
N HIS A 166 16.67 5.91 2.25
CA HIS A 166 17.73 5.10 1.66
C HIS A 166 17.16 3.76 1.20
N ARG A 167 17.44 3.41 -0.06
CA ARG A 167 17.08 2.13 -0.68
C ARG A 167 18.33 1.43 -1.17
N THR A 168 18.57 0.20 -0.70
CA THR A 168 19.74 -0.57 -1.09
C THR A 168 19.29 -1.80 -1.86
N TYR A 169 19.84 -1.98 -3.03
CA TYR A 169 19.47 -3.03 -3.98
C TYR A 169 20.56 -4.07 -4.07
N ALA A 170 20.27 -5.30 -3.64
CA ALA A 170 21.22 -6.40 -3.65
C ALA A 170 20.58 -7.67 -4.22
N GLU A 171 21.38 -8.69 -4.48
CA GLU A 171 20.89 -9.95 -4.98
C GLU A 171 20.28 -10.79 -3.86
N GLY A 172 18.99 -11.07 -3.97
CA GLY A 172 18.22 -11.82 -2.97
C GLY A 172 17.74 -11.00 -1.77
N TYR A 173 18.18 -9.74 -1.60
CA TYR A 173 17.71 -8.88 -0.51
C TYR A 173 17.69 -7.40 -0.89
N SER A 174 17.02 -6.58 -0.07
CA SER A 174 17.08 -5.13 -0.15
C SER A 174 16.87 -4.49 1.22
N PHE A 175 17.42 -3.28 1.40
CA PHE A 175 17.11 -2.45 2.56
C PHE A 175 16.27 -1.24 2.16
N LEU A 176 15.41 -0.84 3.09
CA LEU A 176 14.73 0.45 3.07
C LEU A 176 14.88 1.07 4.46
N ALA A 177 15.51 2.24 4.53
CA ALA A 177 15.58 3.04 5.74
C ALA A 177 14.95 4.41 5.50
N ILE A 178 14.06 4.83 6.40
CA ILE A 178 13.32 6.08 6.33
C ILE A 178 13.58 6.85 7.61
N ILE A 179 14.10 8.06 7.49
CA ILE A 179 14.54 8.85 8.62
C ILE A 179 13.54 9.98 8.89
N GLY A 180 12.93 9.92 10.05
CA GLY A 180 11.93 10.88 10.51
C GLY A 180 12.49 11.94 11.45
N SER A 181 11.57 12.57 12.19
CA SER A 181 11.90 13.58 13.20
C SER A 181 12.87 13.03 14.23
N GLU A 182 13.76 13.88 14.72
CA GLU A 182 14.78 13.55 15.73
C GLU A 182 15.71 12.39 15.32
N GLY A 183 15.80 12.10 14.00
CA GLY A 183 16.62 11.02 13.48
C GLY A 183 16.07 9.62 13.71
N ARG A 184 14.82 9.46 14.11
CA ARG A 184 14.16 8.16 14.25
C ARG A 184 14.18 7.41 12.92
N VAL A 185 14.65 6.16 12.92
CA VAL A 185 14.83 5.35 11.73
C VAL A 185 13.80 4.22 11.72
N TRP A 186 12.92 4.21 10.73
CA TRP A 186 12.14 3.03 10.35
C TRP A 186 12.92 2.26 9.30
N TRP A 187 13.23 1.02 9.55
CA TRP A 187 14.06 0.20 8.68
C TRP A 187 13.41 -1.14 8.37
N PHE A 188 13.72 -1.63 7.17
CA PHE A 188 13.20 -2.86 6.62
C PHE A 188 14.33 -3.61 5.90
N LEU A 189 14.49 -4.87 6.21
CA LEU A 189 15.31 -5.82 5.46
C LEU A 189 14.36 -6.80 4.78
N PHE A 190 14.26 -6.70 3.48
CA PHE A 190 13.49 -7.64 2.66
C PHE A 190 14.41 -8.72 2.14
N THR A 191 14.05 -9.99 2.30
CA THR A 191 14.83 -11.10 1.80
C THR A 191 13.97 -12.10 1.06
N LYS A 192 14.49 -12.62 -0.05
CA LYS A 192 13.83 -13.67 -0.81
C LYS A 192 13.95 -14.99 -0.05
N MET A 193 12.82 -15.69 0.09
CA MET A 193 12.79 -17.02 0.69
C MET A 193 13.23 -18.09 -0.33
N ASP A 194 13.51 -19.29 0.15
CA ASP A 194 13.94 -20.46 -0.63
C ASP A 194 12.93 -20.84 -1.73
N ARG A 195 11.64 -20.67 -1.44
CA ARG A 195 10.54 -20.92 -2.38
C ARG A 195 9.37 -19.96 -2.16
N LYS A 196 8.41 -19.99 -3.08
CA LYS A 196 7.11 -19.36 -2.90
C LYS A 196 6.21 -20.28 -2.08
N TYR A 197 5.67 -19.76 -0.99
CA TYR A 197 4.76 -20.43 -0.07
C TYR A 197 3.32 -20.10 -0.39
N SER A 198 2.43 -21.07 -0.26
CA SER A 198 0.98 -20.88 -0.35
C SER A 198 0.35 -20.69 1.03
N HIS A 199 -0.87 -20.21 1.08
CA HIS A 199 -1.64 -19.81 2.25
C HIS A 199 -1.34 -20.60 3.54
N SER A 200 -1.52 -21.92 3.55
CA SER A 200 -1.36 -22.76 4.75
C SER A 200 0.10 -23.02 5.13
N GLU A 201 1.02 -22.86 4.19
CA GLU A 201 2.44 -23.15 4.35
C GLU A 201 3.27 -21.90 4.68
N ILE A 202 2.66 -20.70 4.65
CA ILE A 202 3.37 -19.44 4.91
C ILE A 202 3.98 -19.50 6.32
N PRO A 203 5.32 -19.37 6.45
CA PRO A 203 6.01 -19.56 7.71
C PRO A 203 5.69 -18.43 8.69
N ARG A 204 5.76 -18.76 9.97
CA ARG A 204 5.78 -17.81 11.08
C ARG A 204 7.16 -17.88 11.71
N PHE A 205 7.73 -16.73 11.98
CA PHE A 205 9.07 -16.62 12.52
C PHE A 205 9.04 -16.31 14.02
N SER A 206 9.90 -17.00 14.78
CA SER A 206 10.18 -16.70 16.18
C SER A 206 11.26 -15.61 16.28
N GLN A 207 11.50 -15.12 17.50
CA GLN A 207 12.62 -14.23 17.78
C GLN A 207 13.97 -14.88 17.41
N LYS A 208 14.12 -16.18 17.68
CA LYS A 208 15.33 -16.94 17.35
C LYS A 208 15.55 -16.99 15.83
N ASP A 209 14.51 -17.29 15.06
CA ASP A 209 14.59 -17.31 13.60
C ASP A 209 15.02 -15.94 13.07
N MET A 210 14.51 -14.86 13.64
CA MET A 210 14.90 -13.50 13.26
C MET A 210 16.36 -13.23 13.57
N ASP A 211 16.84 -13.57 14.77
CA ASP A 211 18.21 -13.31 15.18
C ASP A 211 19.22 -14.11 14.34
N GLU A 212 18.94 -15.38 14.06
CA GLU A 212 19.73 -16.22 13.15
C GLU A 212 19.75 -15.67 11.73
N HIS A 213 18.58 -15.23 11.22
CA HIS A 213 18.46 -14.66 9.89
C HIS A 213 19.26 -13.36 9.75
N VAL A 214 19.11 -12.43 10.67
CA VAL A 214 19.74 -11.11 10.64
C VAL A 214 21.27 -11.19 10.72
N ALA A 215 21.82 -12.20 11.41
CA ALA A 215 23.26 -12.37 11.59
C ALA A 215 24.04 -12.32 10.25
N SER A 216 23.43 -12.82 9.17
CA SER A 216 24.04 -12.84 7.83
C SER A 216 24.05 -11.46 7.14
N TYR A 217 23.32 -10.47 7.68
CA TYR A 217 23.16 -9.16 7.05
C TYR A 217 23.76 -8.00 7.86
N LEU A 218 24.23 -8.23 9.10
CA LEU A 218 24.73 -7.18 9.99
C LEU A 218 25.85 -6.34 9.39
N SER A 219 26.75 -6.96 8.65
CA SER A 219 27.89 -6.28 8.00
C SER A 219 27.52 -5.63 6.65
N MET A 220 26.33 -5.88 6.13
CA MET A 220 25.93 -5.36 4.81
C MET A 220 25.65 -3.86 4.88
N PRO A 221 26.08 -3.08 3.87
CA PRO A 221 25.87 -1.64 3.85
C PRO A 221 24.41 -1.29 3.56
N VAL A 222 23.82 -0.42 4.39
CA VAL A 222 22.55 0.25 4.11
C VAL A 222 22.80 1.54 3.31
N THR A 223 23.94 2.19 3.56
CA THR A 223 24.46 3.30 2.76
C THR A 223 25.95 3.09 2.51
N GLY A 224 26.61 4.00 1.80
CA GLY A 224 28.07 3.92 1.60
C GLY A 224 28.91 3.95 2.88
N SER A 225 28.34 4.41 3.99
CA SER A 225 29.07 4.59 5.27
C SER A 225 28.39 3.93 6.47
N VAL A 226 27.15 3.47 6.34
CA VAL A 226 26.37 2.93 7.48
C VAL A 226 26.05 1.45 7.22
N PRO A 227 26.69 0.51 7.94
CA PRO A 227 26.31 -0.90 7.90
C PRO A 227 25.01 -1.14 8.65
N PHE A 228 24.33 -2.24 8.35
CA PHE A 228 23.05 -2.56 8.99
C PHE A 228 23.16 -2.77 10.51
N SER A 229 24.30 -3.26 11.01
CA SER A 229 24.58 -3.42 12.45
C SER A 229 24.35 -2.12 13.22
N GLU A 230 24.79 -0.97 12.68
CA GLU A 230 24.64 0.33 13.33
C GLU A 230 23.17 0.72 13.57
N ILE A 231 22.28 0.34 12.68
CA ILE A 231 20.83 0.57 12.80
C ILE A 231 20.20 -0.50 13.72
N TYR A 232 20.60 -1.76 13.54
CA TYR A 232 20.02 -2.89 14.27
C TYR A 232 20.33 -2.82 15.77
N GLU A 233 21.52 -2.44 16.16
CA GLU A 233 21.93 -2.27 17.57
C GLU A 233 21.16 -1.15 18.28
N ARG A 234 20.74 -0.12 17.54
CA ARG A 234 19.92 1.00 18.05
C ARG A 234 18.42 0.73 18.00
N ALA A 235 18.02 -0.46 17.60
CA ALA A 235 16.60 -0.80 17.46
C ALA A 235 15.90 -0.86 18.82
N ILE A 236 14.83 -0.07 18.96
CA ILE A 236 13.91 -0.07 20.11
C ILE A 236 12.72 -1.01 19.88
N PHE A 237 12.48 -1.38 18.62
CA PHE A 237 11.47 -2.36 18.23
C PHE A 237 11.97 -3.11 16.99
N ARG A 238 11.72 -4.42 16.93
CA ARG A 238 12.01 -5.25 15.76
C ARG A 238 11.10 -6.47 15.70
N ASN A 239 10.78 -6.91 14.51
CA ASN A 239 9.97 -8.09 14.26
C ASN A 239 10.30 -8.68 12.88
N MET A 240 9.97 -9.95 12.68
CA MET A 240 10.11 -10.65 11.42
C MET A 240 8.78 -11.27 11.01
N LEU A 241 8.42 -11.14 9.74
CA LEU A 241 7.22 -11.75 9.17
C LEU A 241 7.42 -12.14 7.70
N ALA A 242 6.64 -13.09 7.24
CA ALA A 242 6.48 -13.37 5.83
C ALA A 242 5.65 -12.25 5.18
N LEU A 243 6.03 -11.83 3.98
CA LEU A 243 5.29 -10.83 3.21
C LEU A 243 4.21 -11.52 2.40
N GLU A 244 3.01 -11.56 2.94
CA GLU A 244 1.85 -12.11 2.26
C GLU A 244 1.43 -11.18 1.11
N GLU A 245 1.09 -11.78 -0.02
CA GLU A 245 0.54 -11.11 -1.20
C GLU A 245 -0.77 -11.79 -1.58
N SER A 246 -1.84 -11.03 -1.70
CA SER A 246 -3.13 -11.53 -2.20
C SER A 246 -3.93 -10.42 -2.86
N LEU A 247 -4.53 -10.72 -3.99
CA LEU A 247 -5.54 -9.89 -4.65
C LEU A 247 -6.71 -10.80 -4.99
N TYR A 248 -7.74 -10.76 -4.15
CA TYR A 248 -8.91 -11.61 -4.30
C TYR A 248 -9.82 -11.10 -5.41
N LYS A 249 -10.56 -12.00 -6.04
CA LYS A 249 -11.50 -11.69 -7.12
C LYS A 249 -12.82 -11.15 -6.56
N HIS A 250 -13.32 -11.78 -5.48
CA HIS A 250 -14.59 -11.43 -4.87
C HIS A 250 -14.35 -10.59 -3.60
N TRP A 251 -14.82 -9.36 -3.60
CA TRP A 251 -14.67 -8.45 -2.48
C TRP A 251 -15.93 -8.32 -1.65
N PHE A 252 -17.04 -8.84 -2.17
CA PHE A 252 -18.30 -8.95 -1.46
C PHE A 252 -19.08 -10.20 -1.90
N HIS A 253 -19.95 -10.67 -1.03
CA HIS A 253 -20.99 -11.64 -1.30
C HIS A 253 -22.13 -11.42 -0.32
N ASP A 254 -23.38 -11.41 -0.81
CA ASP A 254 -24.57 -11.00 -0.04
C ASP A 254 -24.33 -9.63 0.65
N ARG A 255 -24.53 -9.59 1.97
CA ARG A 255 -24.37 -8.41 2.82
C ARG A 255 -23.02 -8.36 3.54
N LYS A 256 -22.02 -9.07 3.03
CA LYS A 256 -20.65 -9.10 3.52
C LYS A 256 -19.72 -8.46 2.50
N VAL A 257 -18.98 -7.44 2.87
CA VAL A 257 -18.00 -6.76 2.01
C VAL A 257 -16.67 -6.63 2.74
N CYS A 258 -15.57 -6.85 2.03
CA CYS A 258 -14.21 -6.76 2.55
C CYS A 258 -13.45 -5.60 1.89
N ILE A 259 -12.60 -4.91 2.65
CA ILE A 259 -11.78 -3.78 2.20
C ILE A 259 -10.34 -3.85 2.73
N GLY A 260 -9.41 -3.17 2.07
CA GLY A 260 -8.02 -3.11 2.49
C GLY A 260 -7.32 -4.48 2.44
N ASP A 261 -6.46 -4.76 3.41
CA ASP A 261 -5.66 -6.00 3.47
C ASP A 261 -6.52 -7.28 3.53
N SER A 262 -7.82 -7.18 3.80
CA SER A 262 -8.73 -8.33 3.74
C SER A 262 -9.00 -8.82 2.31
N VAL A 263 -8.78 -7.97 1.29
CA VAL A 263 -8.99 -8.33 -0.13
C VAL A 263 -7.81 -8.00 -1.05
N HIS A 264 -6.90 -7.09 -0.67
CA HIS A 264 -5.76 -6.70 -1.49
C HIS A 264 -4.49 -6.48 -0.65
N LYS A 265 -3.95 -7.56 -0.10
CA LYS A 265 -2.69 -7.54 0.63
C LYS A 265 -1.52 -7.41 -0.33
N MET A 266 -0.69 -6.38 -0.16
CA MET A 266 0.48 -6.11 -0.98
C MET A 266 1.74 -5.94 -0.14
N THR A 267 2.91 -6.05 -0.79
CA THR A 267 4.20 -5.77 -0.16
C THR A 267 4.34 -4.29 0.20
N PRO A 268 5.08 -3.95 1.27
CA PRO A 268 5.12 -2.59 1.80
C PRO A 268 6.04 -1.62 1.04
N ASN A 269 6.85 -2.10 0.09
CA ASN A 269 7.92 -1.35 -0.58
C ASN A 269 7.46 -0.03 -1.23
N MET A 270 6.21 0.05 -1.70
CA MET A 270 5.63 1.28 -2.26
C MET A 270 4.92 2.17 -1.23
N GLY A 271 4.73 1.71 0.01
CA GLY A 271 3.96 2.44 1.02
C GLY A 271 2.47 2.63 0.67
N GLN A 272 1.90 1.78 -0.20
CA GLN A 272 0.54 1.96 -0.72
C GLN A 272 -0.55 1.20 0.05
N GLY A 273 -0.22 0.24 0.91
CA GLY A 273 -1.23 -0.59 1.59
C GLY A 273 -2.27 0.25 2.35
N ALA A 274 -1.83 1.12 3.26
CA ALA A 274 -2.73 2.00 4.02
C ALA A 274 -3.42 3.05 3.13
N ASN A 275 -2.70 3.65 2.18
CA ASN A 275 -3.28 4.63 1.26
C ASN A 275 -4.40 4.01 0.41
N SER A 276 -4.19 2.81 -0.12
CA SER A 276 -5.20 2.06 -0.88
C SER A 276 -6.40 1.66 -0.02
N ALA A 277 -6.18 1.28 1.25
CA ALA A 277 -7.27 0.97 2.18
C ALA A 277 -8.14 2.20 2.49
N ILE A 278 -7.52 3.38 2.65
CA ILE A 278 -8.23 4.66 2.85
C ILE A 278 -9.05 5.01 1.60
N GLU A 279 -8.48 4.89 0.40
CA GLU A 279 -9.23 5.11 -0.86
C GLU A 279 -10.40 4.13 -1.00
N ASN A 280 -10.16 2.86 -0.69
CA ASN A 280 -11.16 1.81 -0.77
C ASN A 280 -12.35 2.10 0.17
N ALA A 281 -12.06 2.48 1.43
CA ALA A 281 -13.08 2.87 2.41
C ALA A 281 -13.87 4.12 1.98
N ALA A 282 -13.19 5.15 1.46
CA ALA A 282 -13.83 6.37 0.99
C ALA A 282 -14.77 6.10 -0.21
N MET A 283 -14.33 5.27 -1.15
CA MET A 283 -15.16 4.87 -2.28
C MET A 283 -16.38 4.04 -1.84
N LEU A 284 -16.21 3.08 -0.93
CA LEU A 284 -17.34 2.34 -0.38
C LEU A 284 -18.35 3.29 0.30
N ALA A 285 -17.87 4.24 1.10
CA ALA A 285 -18.71 5.24 1.74
C ALA A 285 -19.47 6.08 0.72
N ASN A 286 -18.86 6.48 -0.40
CA ASN A 286 -19.53 7.21 -1.47
C ASN A 286 -20.68 6.41 -2.11
N TYR A 287 -20.47 5.12 -2.37
CA TYR A 287 -21.50 4.25 -2.95
C TYR A 287 -22.64 3.99 -1.98
N LEU A 288 -22.33 3.66 -0.72
CA LEU A 288 -23.35 3.47 0.33
C LEU A 288 -24.14 4.75 0.61
N ALA A 289 -23.51 5.93 0.61
CA ALA A 289 -24.20 7.21 0.78
C ALA A 289 -25.16 7.53 -0.38
N LYS A 290 -24.89 7.03 -1.59
CA LYS A 290 -25.85 7.15 -2.72
C LYS A 290 -27.03 6.20 -2.52
N LEU A 291 -26.77 4.97 -2.09
CA LEU A 291 -27.83 3.99 -1.81
C LEU A 291 -28.79 4.49 -0.72
N THR A 292 -28.28 5.02 0.38
CA THR A 292 -29.08 5.49 1.52
C THR A 292 -29.86 6.78 1.28
N LYS A 293 -29.69 7.45 0.12
CA LYS A 293 -30.55 8.58 -0.27
C LYS A 293 -31.95 8.14 -0.73
N SER A 294 -32.11 6.90 -1.12
CA SER A 294 -33.41 6.31 -1.40
C SER A 294 -34.18 6.07 -0.09
N SER A 295 -35.49 6.31 -0.09
CA SER A 295 -36.34 6.11 1.08
C SER A 295 -36.51 4.64 1.47
N SER A 296 -36.26 3.73 0.54
CA SER A 296 -36.19 2.29 0.74
C SER A 296 -35.18 1.68 -0.22
N TYR A 297 -34.52 0.61 0.18
CA TYR A 297 -33.64 -0.19 -0.67
C TYR A 297 -33.74 -1.66 -0.28
N GLU A 298 -33.72 -2.52 -1.28
CA GLU A 298 -33.81 -3.96 -1.14
C GLU A 298 -32.44 -4.63 -1.23
N SER A 299 -32.38 -5.93 -0.97
CA SER A 299 -31.14 -6.71 -1.06
C SER A 299 -30.48 -6.62 -2.43
N GLU A 300 -31.26 -6.55 -3.51
CA GLU A 300 -30.76 -6.38 -4.88
C GLU A 300 -30.10 -5.00 -5.11
N ASP A 301 -30.61 -3.96 -4.49
CA ASP A 301 -30.01 -2.61 -4.57
C ASP A 301 -28.65 -2.58 -3.85
N ILE A 302 -28.54 -3.26 -2.71
CA ILE A 302 -27.27 -3.43 -1.99
C ILE A 302 -26.29 -4.21 -2.87
N ARG A 303 -26.73 -5.34 -3.44
CA ARG A 303 -25.90 -6.16 -4.33
C ARG A 303 -25.36 -5.34 -5.51
N ARG A 304 -26.23 -4.58 -6.17
CA ARG A 304 -25.86 -3.70 -7.29
C ARG A 304 -24.89 -2.61 -6.86
N CYS A 305 -25.15 -1.97 -5.73
CA CYS A 305 -24.27 -0.95 -5.16
C CYS A 305 -22.85 -1.49 -4.90
N LEU A 306 -22.73 -2.67 -4.30
CA LEU A 306 -21.44 -3.31 -4.02
C LEU A 306 -20.73 -3.79 -5.30
N GLN A 307 -21.49 -4.29 -6.29
CA GLN A 307 -20.97 -4.67 -7.60
C GLN A 307 -20.39 -3.48 -8.34
N ASP A 308 -21.10 -2.36 -8.38
CA ASP A 308 -20.65 -1.13 -9.05
C ASP A 308 -19.39 -0.55 -8.34
N TRP A 309 -19.38 -0.59 -7.00
CA TRP A 309 -18.22 -0.20 -6.21
C TRP A 309 -17.01 -1.08 -6.55
N GLN A 310 -17.13 -2.40 -6.49
CA GLN A 310 -16.03 -3.32 -6.78
C GLN A 310 -15.53 -3.13 -8.22
N THR A 311 -16.42 -3.06 -9.20
CA THR A 311 -16.08 -2.88 -10.62
C THR A 311 -15.30 -1.58 -10.85
N THR A 312 -15.62 -0.54 -10.09
CA THR A 312 -14.92 0.77 -10.20
C THR A 312 -13.56 0.76 -9.52
N VAL A 313 -13.44 0.13 -8.35
CA VAL A 313 -12.26 0.26 -7.47
C VAL A 313 -11.20 -0.80 -7.77
N GLN A 314 -11.61 -2.02 -8.05
CA GLN A 314 -10.72 -3.19 -8.19
C GLN A 314 -9.64 -3.02 -9.28
N PRO A 315 -9.91 -2.48 -10.47
CA PRO A 315 -8.87 -2.31 -11.51
C PRO A 315 -7.73 -1.40 -11.04
N ARG A 316 -8.06 -0.26 -10.41
CA ARG A 316 -7.06 0.69 -9.89
C ARG A 316 -6.21 0.06 -8.78
N ILE A 317 -6.84 -0.58 -7.83
CA ILE A 317 -6.13 -1.25 -6.74
C ILE A 317 -5.26 -2.40 -7.28
N GLY A 318 -5.75 -3.13 -8.28
CA GLY A 318 -4.99 -4.17 -8.96
C GLY A 318 -3.70 -3.65 -9.60
N GLU A 319 -3.73 -2.50 -10.29
CA GLU A 319 -2.54 -1.87 -10.84
C GLU A 319 -1.52 -1.49 -9.77
N ILE A 320 -1.99 -0.92 -8.64
CA ILE A 320 -1.13 -0.56 -7.50
C ILE A 320 -0.54 -1.83 -6.88
N TRP A 321 -1.35 -2.87 -6.69
CA TRP A 321 -0.93 -4.15 -6.13
C TRP A 321 0.18 -4.81 -6.97
N HIS A 322 -0.03 -4.93 -8.28
CA HIS A 322 0.99 -5.47 -9.20
C HIS A 322 2.29 -4.66 -9.13
N SER A 323 2.19 -3.33 -9.15
CA SER A 323 3.36 -2.45 -9.07
C SER A 323 4.13 -2.62 -7.74
N ALA A 324 3.43 -2.81 -6.62
CA ALA A 324 4.05 -3.02 -5.31
C ALA A 324 4.79 -4.37 -5.25
N CYS A 325 4.14 -5.44 -5.72
CA CYS A 325 4.74 -6.77 -5.77
C CYS A 325 5.95 -6.83 -6.71
N ASP A 326 5.86 -6.19 -7.88
CA ASP A 326 6.97 -6.12 -8.84
C ASP A 326 8.16 -5.34 -8.27
N LEU A 327 7.90 -4.25 -7.55
CA LEU A 327 8.97 -3.44 -6.95
C LEU A 327 9.82 -4.26 -5.96
N THR A 328 9.20 -5.10 -5.13
CA THR A 328 9.93 -5.98 -4.20
C THR A 328 10.89 -6.90 -4.95
N ARG A 329 10.46 -7.46 -6.08
CA ARG A 329 11.27 -8.34 -6.93
C ARG A 329 12.41 -7.59 -7.64
N ILE A 330 12.15 -6.34 -8.04
CA ILE A 330 13.15 -5.45 -8.65
C ILE A 330 14.21 -5.08 -7.62
N GLU A 331 13.82 -4.65 -6.42
CA GLU A 331 14.73 -4.22 -5.36
C GLU A 331 15.65 -5.35 -4.90
N ALA A 332 15.15 -6.57 -4.83
CA ALA A 332 15.95 -7.76 -4.52
C ALA A 332 16.73 -8.33 -5.74
N LYS A 333 16.78 -7.60 -6.86
CA LYS A 333 17.44 -8.06 -8.11
C LYS A 333 17.09 -9.50 -8.52
N ALA A 334 15.86 -9.93 -8.21
CA ALA A 334 15.41 -11.31 -8.33
C ALA A 334 15.35 -11.80 -9.79
N THR A 335 15.37 -10.89 -10.76
CA THR A 335 15.25 -11.18 -12.19
C THR A 335 16.26 -10.37 -13.00
N LEU A 336 16.58 -10.83 -14.22
CA LEU A 336 17.40 -10.07 -15.14
C LEU A 336 16.77 -8.70 -15.47
N LYS A 337 15.44 -8.63 -15.58
CA LYS A 337 14.72 -7.37 -15.76
C LYS A 337 14.97 -6.40 -14.59
N GLY A 338 14.98 -6.88 -13.35
CA GLY A 338 15.30 -6.08 -12.16
C GLY A 338 16.74 -5.56 -12.19
N LYS A 339 17.70 -6.40 -12.57
CA LYS A 339 19.12 -5.99 -12.70
C LYS A 339 19.27 -4.88 -13.75
N ILE A 340 18.64 -5.03 -14.92
CA ILE A 340 18.64 -4.01 -15.98
C ILE A 340 17.94 -2.72 -15.51
N PHE A 341 16.80 -2.83 -14.85
CA PHE A 341 16.05 -1.68 -14.34
C PHE A 341 16.92 -0.85 -13.37
N ILE A 342 17.59 -1.50 -12.43
CA ILE A 342 18.45 -0.80 -11.46
C ILE A 342 19.64 -0.14 -12.16
N TYR A 343 20.21 -0.77 -13.17
CA TYR A 343 21.27 -0.16 -13.99
C TYR A 343 20.79 1.11 -14.71
N LEU A 344 19.56 1.12 -15.20
CA LEU A 344 18.94 2.26 -15.90
C LEU A 344 18.32 3.31 -14.95
N LEU A 345 18.21 3.02 -13.67
CA LEU A 345 17.52 3.87 -12.69
C LEU A 345 17.94 5.34 -12.74
N PRO A 346 19.25 5.70 -12.82
CA PRO A 346 19.68 7.10 -12.90
C PRO A 346 19.08 7.88 -14.07
N TYR A 347 18.72 7.18 -15.15
CA TYR A 347 18.18 7.79 -16.39
C TYR A 347 16.65 7.78 -16.44
N MET A 348 16.00 7.06 -15.52
CA MET A 348 14.55 6.84 -15.55
C MET A 348 13.77 7.60 -14.47
N GLN A 349 14.43 8.34 -13.60
CA GLN A 349 13.82 8.98 -12.42
C GLN A 349 12.60 9.85 -12.79
N THR A 350 12.73 10.76 -13.77
CA THR A 350 11.62 11.60 -14.22
C THR A 350 10.46 10.78 -14.79
N MET A 351 10.75 9.71 -15.53
CA MET A 351 9.71 8.82 -16.07
C MET A 351 8.97 8.08 -14.95
N LEU A 352 9.70 7.58 -13.95
CA LEU A 352 9.11 6.90 -12.79
C LEU A 352 8.25 7.85 -11.96
N LEU A 353 8.72 9.07 -11.74
CA LEU A 353 7.97 10.11 -11.04
C LEU A 353 6.68 10.46 -11.81
N ASN A 354 6.74 10.59 -13.13
CA ASN A 354 5.56 10.83 -13.96
C ASN A 354 4.56 9.67 -13.90
N LYS A 355 5.03 8.42 -13.91
CA LYS A 355 4.19 7.24 -13.75
C LYS A 355 3.51 7.21 -12.38
N GLN A 356 4.24 7.51 -11.32
CA GLN A 356 3.66 7.60 -9.97
C GLN A 356 2.64 8.74 -9.88
N SER A 357 2.95 9.92 -10.41
CA SER A 357 2.00 11.05 -10.48
C SER A 357 0.71 10.68 -11.22
N ALA A 358 0.79 9.93 -12.32
CA ALA A 358 -0.39 9.46 -13.05
C ALA A 358 -1.32 8.58 -12.20
N VAL A 359 -0.76 7.81 -11.27
CA VAL A 359 -1.53 7.06 -10.28
C VAL A 359 -2.16 7.98 -9.24
N MET A 360 -1.45 9.03 -8.79
CA MET A 360 -1.98 9.96 -7.77
C MET A 360 -3.16 10.78 -8.29
N VAL A 361 -3.10 11.29 -9.52
CA VAL A 361 -4.17 12.17 -10.08
C VAL A 361 -5.53 11.49 -10.23
N THR A 362 -5.58 10.16 -10.19
CA THR A 362 -6.83 9.39 -10.24
C THR A 362 -7.35 8.98 -8.87
N ALA A 363 -6.71 9.46 -7.80
CA ALA A 363 -7.08 9.12 -6.42
C ALA A 363 -8.52 9.52 -6.09
N ALA A 364 -9.16 8.69 -5.28
CA ALA A 364 -10.50 8.94 -4.79
C ALA A 364 -10.58 10.15 -3.83
N LYS A 365 -11.81 10.64 -3.64
CA LYS A 365 -12.19 11.59 -2.60
C LYS A 365 -13.52 11.19 -1.98
N LEU A 366 -13.88 11.80 -0.87
CA LEU A 366 -15.24 11.74 -0.34
C LEU A 366 -16.15 12.71 -1.12
N ASP A 367 -17.22 12.18 -1.74
CA ASP A 367 -18.14 12.98 -2.56
C ASP A 367 -19.01 13.92 -1.72
N CYS A 368 -19.25 13.60 -0.45
CA CYS A 368 -20.04 14.39 0.49
C CYS A 368 -19.27 15.60 1.08
N LEU A 369 -17.95 15.67 0.83
CA LEU A 369 -17.10 16.76 1.33
C LEU A 369 -16.48 17.54 0.17
N PRO A 370 -16.24 18.86 0.32
CA PRO A 370 -15.55 19.63 -0.71
C PRO A 370 -14.12 19.15 -0.90
N PRO A 371 -13.53 19.35 -2.10
CA PRO A 371 -12.11 19.08 -2.30
C PRO A 371 -11.29 20.01 -1.39
N PRO A 372 -10.22 19.50 -0.75
CA PRO A 372 -9.38 20.31 0.12
C PRO A 372 -8.64 21.40 -0.67
N ALA A 373 -8.50 22.59 -0.09
CA ALA A 373 -7.77 23.69 -0.71
C ALA A 373 -6.32 23.33 -1.07
N ARG A 374 -5.71 22.43 -0.31
CA ARG A 374 -4.36 21.91 -0.54
C ARG A 374 -4.27 21.14 -1.86
N SER A 375 -5.28 20.36 -2.22
CA SER A 375 -5.31 19.62 -3.48
C SER A 375 -5.33 20.49 -4.74
N LEU A 376 -5.66 21.77 -4.58
CA LEU A 376 -5.65 22.78 -5.66
C LEU A 376 -4.29 23.48 -5.83
N ARG A 377 -3.34 23.27 -4.90
CA ARG A 377 -2.03 23.95 -4.92
C ARG A 377 -1.01 23.23 -5.79
N GLY A 378 -1.23 21.95 -6.10
CA GLY A 378 -0.30 21.17 -6.89
C GLY A 378 -0.27 21.57 -8.37
N SER A 379 0.92 21.52 -8.99
CA SER A 379 1.09 21.80 -10.42
C SER A 379 0.43 20.76 -11.33
N ILE A 380 0.13 19.57 -10.80
CA ILE A 380 -0.59 18.49 -11.49
C ILE A 380 -1.89 18.20 -10.73
N PRO A 381 -3.03 18.80 -11.13
CA PRO A 381 -4.29 18.66 -10.42
C PRO A 381 -4.87 17.25 -10.53
N PHE A 382 -5.64 16.85 -9.52
CA PHE A 382 -6.42 15.62 -9.56
C PHE A 382 -7.47 15.68 -10.68
N LYS A 383 -7.79 14.53 -11.27
CA LYS A 383 -8.67 14.47 -12.46
C LYS A 383 -10.07 15.04 -12.24
N ASP A 384 -10.64 14.85 -11.05
CA ASP A 384 -11.95 15.36 -10.70
C ASP A 384 -12.01 16.91 -10.59
N LEU A 385 -10.87 17.57 -10.35
CA LEU A 385 -10.75 19.01 -10.31
C LEU A 385 -10.75 19.63 -11.72
N LYS A 386 -10.18 18.92 -12.71
CA LYS A 386 -10.22 19.35 -14.11
C LYS A 386 -11.62 19.35 -14.73
N GLN A 387 -12.51 18.48 -14.25
CA GLN A 387 -13.90 18.42 -14.72
C GLN A 387 -14.78 19.57 -14.23
N SER A 388 -14.41 20.22 -13.12
CA SER A 388 -15.15 21.37 -12.59
C SER A 388 -14.86 22.67 -13.35
N GLU A 389 -13.71 22.80 -14.01
CA GLU A 389 -13.34 23.96 -14.84
C GLU A 389 -13.79 23.84 -16.29
N GLY A 390 -14.16 22.63 -16.76
CA GLY A 390 -14.41 22.29 -18.15
C GLY A 390 -15.87 22.02 -18.48
N LYS A 391 -16.81 22.93 -18.17
CA LYS A 391 -18.09 23.01 -18.89
C LYS A 391 -18.05 24.06 -19.99
N THR A 392 -17.07 23.97 -20.85
CA THR A 392 -17.09 24.52 -22.22
C THR A 392 -16.13 23.68 -23.08
N ASP A 393 -16.76 23.09 -24.05
CA ASP A 393 -16.28 22.74 -25.40
C ASP A 393 -15.89 21.30 -25.72
N ASN A 394 -16.63 20.86 -26.72
CA ASN A 394 -16.54 19.83 -27.76
C ASN A 394 -15.29 18.93 -27.90
N GLY A 395 -15.59 17.66 -27.83
CA GLY A 395 -15.26 16.61 -28.81
C GLY A 395 -13.87 16.54 -29.43
N ARG A 396 -13.04 15.64 -28.88
CA ARG A 396 -12.26 14.72 -29.72
C ARG A 396 -11.89 13.48 -28.92
N LYS A 397 -12.50 12.36 -29.31
CA LYS A 397 -12.10 11.02 -28.87
C LYS A 397 -10.70 10.74 -29.40
N GLY A 398 -9.73 10.67 -28.52
CA GLY A 398 -8.40 10.13 -28.79
C GLY A 398 -8.25 8.82 -28.05
N MET A 399 -8.48 7.72 -28.74
CA MET A 399 -8.19 6.36 -28.30
C MET A 399 -6.67 6.22 -28.25
N VAL A 400 -6.08 6.12 -27.06
CA VAL A 400 -4.67 5.76 -26.93
C VAL A 400 -4.60 4.27 -26.59
N LEU A 401 -4.37 3.49 -27.62
CA LEU A 401 -3.92 2.10 -27.55
C LEU A 401 -2.57 2.08 -26.84
N GLY A 402 -2.48 1.36 -25.71
CA GLY A 402 -1.21 1.06 -25.07
C GLY A 402 -0.41 0.06 -25.88
N ALA A 403 0.50 0.54 -26.71
CA ALA A 403 1.53 -0.30 -27.31
C ALA A 403 2.81 -0.17 -26.49
N LEU A 404 3.26 -1.29 -25.95
CA LEU A 404 4.62 -1.51 -25.51
C LEU A 404 5.55 -1.39 -26.72
N LEU A 405 6.09 -0.20 -26.97
CA LEU A 405 7.20 -0.01 -27.89
C LEU A 405 8.48 0.17 -27.05
N VAL A 406 9.23 -0.92 -26.95
CA VAL A 406 10.66 -0.87 -26.68
C VAL A 406 11.31 -0.28 -27.93
N GLY A 407 11.41 1.06 -27.97
CA GLY A 407 12.19 1.76 -28.98
C GLY A 407 13.67 1.60 -28.66
N PHE A 408 14.35 0.74 -29.40
CA PHE A 408 15.80 0.74 -29.48
C PHE A 408 16.24 2.02 -30.18
N VAL A 409 16.71 3.01 -29.41
CA VAL A 409 17.54 4.06 -30.00
C VAL A 409 18.96 3.51 -30.02
N ALA A 410 19.37 3.08 -31.21
CA ALA A 410 20.75 2.75 -31.50
C ALA A 410 21.58 4.04 -31.52
N VAL A 411 22.19 4.39 -30.41
CA VAL A 411 23.36 5.26 -30.38
C VAL A 411 24.55 4.37 -30.09
N GLY A 412 25.45 4.29 -31.07
CA GLY A 412 26.64 3.47 -30.99
C GLY A 412 27.50 3.82 -29.80
N TRP A 413 27.48 2.96 -28.79
CA TRP A 413 28.40 2.98 -27.68
C TRP A 413 28.79 1.55 -27.27
N ASN A 414 30.07 1.38 -27.18
CA ASN A 414 30.93 0.25 -26.86
C ASN A 414 30.29 -0.87 -26.03
N TRP A 415 29.73 -1.88 -26.67
CA TRP A 415 29.10 -3.09 -26.12
C TRP A 415 30.00 -3.87 -25.15
N ARG A 416 31.34 -3.72 -25.22
CA ARG A 416 32.28 -4.38 -24.33
C ARG A 416 32.22 -3.89 -22.89
N ARG A 417 31.88 -2.63 -22.63
CA ARG A 417 31.70 -2.11 -21.26
C ARG A 417 30.36 -2.50 -20.63
N LEU A 418 29.34 -2.74 -21.43
CA LEU A 418 28.01 -3.15 -20.96
C LEU A 418 28.03 -4.61 -20.44
N LEU A 419 28.70 -5.50 -21.15
CA LEU A 419 28.80 -6.92 -20.76
C LEU A 419 29.69 -7.13 -19.52
N TYR A 420 30.72 -6.32 -19.35
CA TYR A 420 31.63 -6.46 -18.20
C TYR A 420 30.98 -6.08 -16.87
N ARG A 421 29.98 -5.16 -16.85
CA ARG A 421 29.23 -4.79 -15.63
C ARG A 421 28.00 -5.66 -15.35
N LEU A 422 27.58 -6.49 -16.29
CA LEU A 422 26.47 -7.43 -16.09
C LEU A 422 26.95 -8.79 -15.55
N TYR A 423 28.26 -9.09 -15.64
CA TYR A 423 28.85 -10.35 -15.20
C TYR A 423 29.73 -10.24 -13.94
N ASN A 424 29.97 -9.05 -13.43
CA ASN A 424 30.59 -8.78 -12.12
C ASN A 424 29.59 -7.95 -11.29
#